data_ea111c4ca5fde7ea264c88d8c36af2ec
#
_entry.id   ea111c4ca5fde7ea264c88d8c36af2ec
#
_cell.length_a   1.000
_cell.length_b   1.000
_cell.length_c   1.000
_cell.angle_alpha   90.00
_cell.angle_beta   90.00
_cell.angle_gamma   90.00
#
_symmetry.space_group_name_H-M   'P 1'
#
loop_
_entity.id
_entity.type
_entity.pdbx_description
1 polymer ?
#
loop_
_entity_poly.entity_id
_entity_poly.type
_entity_poly.pdbx_seq_one_letter_code
_entity_poly.pdbx_strand_id
1 'polypeptide(L)'
;MATITIQGTDIVIESEKEVAAFLEQQEVIYEHWDINKVPENLREKFDLSDEDKQGILNAFKTEIDTISELRGYKTADIISLSETTPNLDELLVNFQKEHHHTDDEVRLIVSGHGVFVIQGKDEQFFEVHLVPGDLISVPENIRHYFTLAEDRKVVAVRIFVTPEGWVAVY
;
A
#
# COMPACT_ATOMS: atom_id res chain seq x y z
N MET A 1 3.81 -10.75 6.76
CA MET A 1 4.37 -9.62 7.52
C MET A 1 5.39 -8.86 6.67
N ALA A 2 5.33 -7.55 6.73
CA ALA A 2 6.25 -6.71 5.98
C ALA A 2 7.70 -6.87 6.44
N THR A 3 8.64 -6.64 5.53
CA THR A 3 10.06 -6.52 5.85
C THR A 3 10.56 -5.16 5.37
N ILE A 4 11.65 -4.67 5.97
CA ILE A 4 12.20 -3.36 5.64
C ILE A 4 13.65 -3.50 5.27
N THR A 5 14.05 -2.85 4.18
CA THR A 5 15.44 -2.73 3.75
C THR A 5 15.82 -1.25 3.74
N ILE A 6 16.92 -0.91 4.39
CA ILE A 6 17.43 0.47 4.37
C ILE A 6 18.31 0.61 3.11
N GLN A 7 17.92 1.50 2.20
CA GLN A 7 18.64 1.70 0.94
C GLN A 7 20.10 2.12 1.18
N GLY A 8 20.99 1.59 0.36
CA GLY A 8 22.40 1.89 0.44
C GLY A 8 23.13 1.18 1.58
N THR A 9 22.45 0.26 2.27
CA THR A 9 23.04 -0.52 3.38
C THR A 9 22.64 -1.99 3.24
N ASP A 10 23.25 -2.85 4.06
CA ASP A 10 22.86 -4.26 4.16
C ASP A 10 21.85 -4.51 5.29
N ILE A 11 21.29 -3.44 5.85
CA ILE A 11 20.35 -3.55 6.97
C ILE A 11 19.00 -4.02 6.49
N VAL A 12 18.53 -5.15 7.01
CA VAL A 12 17.19 -5.71 6.74
C VAL A 12 16.50 -5.96 8.08
N ILE A 13 15.28 -5.46 8.20
CA ILE A 13 14.46 -5.64 9.41
C ILE A 13 13.33 -6.62 9.07
N GLU A 14 13.31 -7.77 9.72
CA GLU A 14 12.37 -8.86 9.42
C GLU A 14 11.44 -9.23 10.57
N SER A 15 11.83 -8.92 11.81
CA SER A 15 11.00 -9.20 12.97
C SER A 15 9.78 -8.30 12.99
N GLU A 16 8.59 -8.88 13.20
CA GLU A 16 7.33 -8.14 13.28
C GLU A 16 7.40 -6.98 14.26
N LYS A 17 7.97 -7.22 15.43
CA LYS A 17 8.12 -6.22 16.49
C LYS A 17 9.07 -5.10 16.06
N GLU A 18 10.18 -5.43 15.42
CA GLU A 18 11.16 -4.45 14.97
C GLU A 18 10.63 -3.64 13.77
N VAL A 19 9.89 -4.28 12.86
CA VAL A 19 9.25 -3.59 11.74
C VAL A 19 8.23 -2.57 12.26
N ALA A 20 7.38 -2.98 13.18
CA ALA A 20 6.37 -2.09 13.76
C ALA A 20 7.03 -0.91 14.50
N ALA A 21 8.07 -1.17 15.28
CA ALA A 21 8.79 -0.12 16.01
C ALA A 21 9.47 0.87 15.06
N PHE A 22 10.12 0.36 14.00
CA PHE A 22 10.78 1.21 13.01
C PHE A 22 9.77 2.14 12.32
N LEU A 23 8.65 1.58 11.85
CA LEU A 23 7.62 2.36 11.15
C LEU A 23 6.97 3.40 12.07
N GLU A 24 6.75 3.06 13.34
CA GLU A 24 6.23 4.00 14.32
C GLU A 24 7.18 5.19 14.51
N GLN A 25 8.49 4.95 14.55
CA GLN A 25 9.49 6.02 14.63
C GLN A 25 9.47 6.94 13.42
N GLN A 26 9.12 6.40 12.26
CA GLN A 26 8.99 7.18 11.02
C GLN A 26 7.60 7.81 10.85
N GLU A 27 6.72 7.63 11.83
CA GLU A 27 5.34 8.10 11.80
C GLU A 27 4.51 7.47 10.68
N VAL A 28 4.94 6.32 10.18
CA VAL A 28 4.21 5.53 9.20
C VAL A 28 3.29 4.57 9.94
N ILE A 29 1.99 4.63 9.67
CA ILE A 29 1.04 3.72 10.28
C ILE A 29 1.14 2.37 9.58
N TYR A 30 1.21 1.30 10.37
CA TYR A 30 1.30 -0.06 9.88
C TYR A 30 0.36 -0.94 10.69
N GLU A 31 -0.51 -1.69 9.98
CA GLU A 31 -1.44 -2.64 10.58
C GLU A 31 -1.42 -3.93 9.74
N HIS A 32 -1.89 -5.00 10.33
CA HIS A 32 -2.08 -6.25 9.60
C HIS A 32 -3.54 -6.67 9.76
N TRP A 33 -4.27 -6.74 8.64
CA TRP A 33 -5.67 -7.11 8.61
C TRP A 33 -5.84 -8.57 8.22
N ASP A 34 -6.97 -9.17 8.62
CA ASP A 34 -7.24 -10.58 8.37
C ASP A 34 -7.62 -10.80 6.90
N ILE A 35 -6.67 -11.26 6.09
CA ILE A 35 -6.88 -11.51 4.68
C ILE A 35 -7.87 -12.67 4.44
N ASN A 36 -8.13 -13.51 5.45
CA ASN A 36 -9.08 -14.59 5.33
C ASN A 36 -10.52 -14.11 5.19
N LYS A 37 -10.79 -12.83 5.46
CA LYS A 37 -12.10 -12.22 5.20
C LYS A 37 -12.41 -12.11 3.71
N VAL A 38 -11.41 -12.11 2.86
CA VAL A 38 -11.60 -12.07 1.41
C VAL A 38 -12.06 -13.44 0.94
N PRO A 39 -13.14 -13.53 0.15
CA PRO A 39 -13.57 -14.81 -0.42
C PRO A 39 -12.42 -15.49 -1.16
N GLU A 40 -12.28 -16.79 -0.98
CA GLU A 40 -11.16 -17.56 -1.52
C GLU A 40 -11.00 -17.38 -3.03
N ASN A 41 -12.11 -17.29 -3.76
CA ASN A 41 -12.09 -17.09 -5.21
C ASN A 41 -11.60 -15.71 -5.64
N LEU A 42 -11.48 -14.75 -4.72
CA LEU A 42 -10.98 -13.40 -4.99
C LEU A 42 -9.52 -13.21 -4.53
N ARG A 43 -8.97 -14.17 -3.79
CA ARG A 43 -7.55 -14.15 -3.40
C ARG A 43 -6.70 -14.55 -4.58
N GLU A 44 -5.56 -13.86 -4.75
CA GLU A 44 -4.64 -14.10 -5.88
C GLU A 44 -5.33 -14.02 -7.25
N LYS A 45 -6.41 -13.24 -7.32
CA LYS A 45 -7.09 -12.93 -8.57
C LYS A 45 -6.74 -11.50 -8.96
N PHE A 46 -6.17 -11.31 -10.12
CA PHE A 46 -5.65 -10.00 -10.58
C PHE A 46 -6.47 -9.39 -11.70
N ASP A 47 -7.33 -10.18 -12.35
CA ASP A 47 -8.28 -9.69 -13.34
C ASP A 47 -9.65 -9.58 -12.68
N LEU A 48 -9.91 -8.42 -12.09
CA LEU A 48 -11.09 -8.19 -11.27
C LEU A 48 -12.17 -7.42 -12.02
N SER A 49 -13.41 -7.94 -11.98
CA SER A 49 -14.58 -7.20 -12.41
C SER A 49 -14.96 -6.17 -11.34
N ASP A 50 -15.89 -5.26 -11.69
CA ASP A 50 -16.41 -4.30 -10.71
C ASP A 50 -17.10 -4.99 -9.54
N GLU A 51 -17.80 -6.10 -9.82
CA GLU A 51 -18.42 -6.92 -8.79
C GLU A 51 -17.38 -7.55 -7.86
N ASP A 52 -16.28 -8.07 -8.41
CA ASP A 52 -15.18 -8.63 -7.64
C ASP A 52 -14.57 -7.59 -6.71
N LYS A 53 -14.33 -6.37 -7.22
CA LYS A 53 -13.79 -5.26 -6.44
C LYS A 53 -14.73 -4.89 -5.30
N GLN A 54 -16.03 -4.83 -5.57
CA GLN A 54 -17.02 -4.54 -4.55
C GLN A 54 -17.05 -5.64 -3.47
N GLY A 55 -16.88 -6.90 -3.86
CA GLY A 55 -16.79 -8.03 -2.92
C GLY A 55 -15.61 -7.88 -1.97
N ILE A 56 -14.46 -7.43 -2.46
CA ILE A 56 -13.27 -7.19 -1.63
C ILE A 56 -13.53 -6.01 -0.67
N LEU A 57 -14.08 -4.91 -1.16
CA LEU A 57 -14.41 -3.75 -0.32
C LEU A 57 -15.40 -4.12 0.77
N ASN A 58 -16.41 -4.93 0.45
CA ASN A 58 -17.39 -5.41 1.43
C ASN A 58 -16.76 -6.30 2.50
N ALA A 59 -15.76 -7.10 2.15
CA ALA A 59 -15.08 -7.98 3.09
C ALA A 59 -14.38 -7.17 4.19
N PHE A 60 -13.87 -5.98 3.88
CA PHE A 60 -13.18 -5.10 4.81
C PHE A 60 -14.01 -3.88 5.23
N LYS A 61 -15.30 -3.89 4.96
CA LYS A 61 -16.17 -2.74 5.23
C LYS A 61 -16.05 -2.22 6.67
N THR A 62 -16.06 -3.12 7.65
CA THR A 62 -15.96 -2.74 9.06
C THR A 62 -14.63 -2.05 9.34
N GLU A 63 -13.52 -2.61 8.87
CA GLU A 63 -12.18 -2.06 9.07
C GLU A 63 -12.03 -0.73 8.34
N ILE A 64 -12.51 -0.65 7.10
CA ILE A 64 -12.45 0.59 6.30
C ILE A 64 -13.29 1.68 6.97
N ASP A 65 -14.50 1.37 7.43
CA ASP A 65 -15.35 2.34 8.10
C ASP A 65 -14.71 2.83 9.41
N THR A 66 -14.08 1.94 10.16
CA THR A 66 -13.42 2.28 11.42
C THR A 66 -12.25 3.24 11.20
N ILE A 67 -11.35 2.92 10.26
CA ILE A 67 -10.19 3.78 9.99
C ILE A 67 -10.64 5.10 9.36
N SER A 68 -11.67 5.07 8.53
CA SER A 68 -12.22 6.27 7.88
C SER A 68 -12.82 7.22 8.90
N GLU A 69 -13.57 6.70 9.87
CA GLU A 69 -14.16 7.51 10.94
C GLU A 69 -13.08 8.11 11.84
N LEU A 70 -12.06 7.34 12.20
CA LEU A 70 -10.99 7.79 13.07
C LEU A 70 -10.12 8.87 12.41
N ARG A 71 -9.90 8.81 11.12
CA ARG A 71 -8.94 9.64 10.41
C ARG A 71 -9.55 10.57 9.35
N GLY A 72 -10.87 10.55 9.21
CA GLY A 72 -11.56 11.45 8.28
C GLY A 72 -11.49 11.03 6.81
N TYR A 73 -11.21 9.77 6.51
CA TYR A 73 -11.22 9.28 5.13
C TYR A 73 -12.66 9.16 4.64
N LYS A 74 -12.87 9.37 3.34
CA LYS A 74 -14.22 9.43 2.77
C LYS A 74 -14.47 8.52 1.59
N THR A 75 -13.42 7.99 0.97
CA THR A 75 -13.56 7.16 -0.21
C THR A 75 -12.51 6.06 -0.23
N ALA A 76 -12.86 4.94 -0.83
CA ALA A 76 -11.96 3.81 -1.02
C ALA A 76 -12.21 3.18 -2.37
N ASP A 77 -11.17 2.68 -3.00
CA ASP A 77 -11.26 1.92 -4.25
C ASP A 77 -10.25 0.79 -4.27
N ILE A 78 -10.20 0.06 -5.38
CA ILE A 78 -9.25 -1.02 -5.58
C ILE A 78 -8.47 -0.79 -6.85
N ILE A 79 -7.14 -0.92 -6.74
CA ILE A 79 -6.24 -0.95 -7.88
C ILE A 79 -5.73 -2.39 -8.05
N SER A 80 -5.70 -2.86 -9.29
CA SER A 80 -5.15 -4.17 -9.64
C SER A 80 -4.16 -4.01 -10.77
N LEU A 81 -2.94 -4.46 -10.54
CA LEU A 81 -1.85 -4.42 -11.51
C LEU A 81 -1.28 -5.82 -11.68
N SER A 82 -1.07 -6.23 -12.93
CA SER A 82 -0.45 -7.52 -13.26
C SER A 82 0.15 -7.44 -14.66
N GLU A 83 0.83 -8.49 -15.09
CA GLU A 83 1.41 -8.53 -16.44
C GLU A 83 0.35 -8.47 -17.53
N THR A 84 -0.90 -8.77 -17.21
CA THR A 84 -2.04 -8.66 -18.15
C THR A 84 -2.64 -7.25 -18.19
N THR A 85 -2.23 -6.36 -17.30
CA THR A 85 -2.71 -4.98 -17.29
C THR A 85 -2.18 -4.23 -18.51
N PRO A 86 -3.05 -3.61 -19.33
CA PRO A 86 -2.59 -2.78 -20.45
C PRO A 86 -1.67 -1.66 -19.97
N ASN A 87 -0.56 -1.46 -20.68
CA ASN A 87 0.40 -0.40 -20.37
C ASN A 87 1.02 -0.50 -18.97
N LEU A 88 1.21 -1.72 -18.45
CA LEU A 88 1.79 -1.91 -17.11
C LEU A 88 3.12 -1.16 -16.94
N ASP A 89 4.03 -1.28 -17.90
CA ASP A 89 5.35 -0.64 -17.80
C ASP A 89 5.25 0.88 -17.72
N GLU A 90 4.32 1.49 -18.46
CA GLU A 90 4.08 2.94 -18.41
C GLU A 90 3.50 3.36 -17.05
N LEU A 91 2.58 2.57 -16.50
CA LEU A 91 2.01 2.82 -15.19
C LEU A 91 3.08 2.72 -14.11
N LEU A 92 3.96 1.72 -14.19
CA LEU A 92 5.05 1.55 -13.23
C LEU A 92 6.04 2.71 -13.27
N VAL A 93 6.33 3.25 -14.45
CA VAL A 93 7.19 4.44 -14.56
C VAL A 93 6.62 5.59 -13.71
N ASN A 94 5.31 5.81 -13.77
CA ASN A 94 4.66 6.85 -12.98
C ASN A 94 4.68 6.54 -11.48
N PHE A 95 4.40 5.31 -11.08
CA PHE A 95 4.42 4.90 -9.66
C PHE A 95 5.82 4.94 -9.07
N GLN A 96 6.86 4.70 -9.88
CA GLN A 96 8.25 4.70 -9.42
C GLN A 96 8.85 6.10 -9.32
N LYS A 97 8.18 7.13 -9.81
CA LYS A 97 8.64 8.51 -9.63
C LYS A 97 8.50 8.93 -8.18
N GLU A 98 9.58 9.43 -7.61
CA GLU A 98 9.54 10.00 -6.28
C GLU A 98 8.58 11.18 -6.24
N HIS A 99 7.64 11.15 -5.28
CA HIS A 99 6.61 12.17 -5.14
C HIS A 99 6.11 12.24 -3.70
N HIS A 100 5.21 13.16 -3.44
CA HIS A 100 4.45 13.20 -2.19
C HIS A 100 2.99 13.56 -2.50
N HIS A 101 2.13 13.37 -1.52
CA HIS A 101 0.72 13.77 -1.59
C HIS A 101 0.43 14.77 -0.47
N THR A 102 -0.66 15.53 -0.63
CA THR A 102 -1.10 16.47 0.40
C THR A 102 -1.96 15.82 1.47
N ASP A 103 -2.39 14.57 1.25
CA ASP A 103 -3.12 13.74 2.21
C ASP A 103 -2.34 12.47 2.48
N ASP A 104 -2.72 11.75 3.54
CA ASP A 104 -2.16 10.42 3.81
C ASP A 104 -2.43 9.48 2.64
N GLU A 105 -1.46 8.65 2.31
CA GLU A 105 -1.63 7.60 1.33
C GLU A 105 -1.79 6.26 2.03
N VAL A 106 -3.01 5.71 2.00
CA VAL A 106 -3.35 4.46 2.68
C VAL A 106 -3.52 3.35 1.66
N ARG A 107 -2.83 2.25 1.89
CA ARG A 107 -2.86 1.05 1.02
C ARG A 107 -2.96 -0.21 1.87
N LEU A 108 -3.90 -1.08 1.49
CA LEU A 108 -4.01 -2.43 2.04
C LEU A 108 -3.70 -3.41 0.91
N ILE A 109 -2.73 -4.28 1.10
CA ILE A 109 -2.40 -5.32 0.11
C ILE A 109 -3.37 -6.48 0.29
N VAL A 110 -4.05 -6.85 -0.79
CA VAL A 110 -5.02 -7.96 -0.81
C VAL A 110 -4.41 -9.20 -1.46
N SER A 111 -3.69 -9.01 -2.56
CA SER A 111 -3.06 -10.12 -3.30
C SER A 111 -1.76 -9.64 -3.91
N GLY A 112 -0.83 -10.56 -4.13
CA GLY A 112 0.48 -10.22 -4.68
C GLY A 112 1.38 -9.51 -3.67
N HIS A 113 2.26 -8.65 -4.16
CA HIS A 113 3.26 -7.96 -3.33
C HIS A 113 3.48 -6.53 -3.85
N GLY A 114 3.80 -5.63 -2.94
CA GLY A 114 4.15 -4.26 -3.29
C GLY A 114 5.32 -3.77 -2.46
N VAL A 115 6.03 -2.79 -2.98
CA VAL A 115 7.17 -2.16 -2.30
C VAL A 115 6.95 -0.65 -2.28
N PHE A 116 6.87 -0.08 -1.08
CA PHE A 116 6.92 1.37 -0.89
C PHE A 116 8.35 1.77 -0.52
N VAL A 117 8.88 2.73 -1.25
CA VAL A 117 10.19 3.31 -0.94
C VAL A 117 9.92 4.71 -0.38
N ILE A 118 10.27 4.91 0.89
CA ILE A 118 9.85 6.07 1.67
C ILE A 118 11.09 6.80 2.21
N GLN A 119 11.09 8.13 2.13
CA GLN A 119 12.14 8.94 2.73
C GLN A 119 11.93 9.02 4.23
N GLY A 120 12.92 8.54 5.00
CA GLY A 120 12.89 8.60 6.45
C GLY A 120 13.23 9.98 6.99
N LYS A 121 13.09 10.16 8.30
CA LYS A 121 13.35 11.43 9.00
C LYS A 121 14.81 11.90 8.88
N ASP A 122 15.72 10.96 8.66
CA ASP A 122 17.15 11.25 8.44
C ASP A 122 17.49 11.46 6.96
N GLU A 123 16.47 11.62 6.12
CA GLU A 123 16.58 11.76 4.67
C GLU A 123 17.01 10.48 3.95
N GLN A 124 17.31 9.40 4.66
CA GLN A 124 17.64 8.12 4.06
C GLN A 124 16.37 7.36 3.69
N PHE A 125 16.32 6.83 2.46
CA PHE A 125 15.18 6.06 2.01
C PHE A 125 15.21 4.63 2.58
N PHE A 126 14.02 4.12 2.87
CA PHE A 126 13.85 2.71 3.24
C PHE A 126 12.75 2.08 2.40
N GLU A 127 12.86 0.78 2.17
CA GLU A 127 11.91 -0.01 1.38
C GLU A 127 11.06 -0.85 2.31
N VAL A 128 9.74 -0.74 2.17
CA VAL A 128 8.78 -1.58 2.90
C VAL A 128 8.22 -2.60 1.92
N HIS A 129 8.56 -3.86 2.10
CA HIS A 129 8.10 -4.98 1.27
C HIS A 129 6.82 -5.54 1.88
N LEU A 130 5.68 -5.32 1.22
CA LEU A 130 4.36 -5.64 1.73
C LEU A 130 3.81 -6.94 1.16
N VAL A 131 3.11 -7.70 1.99
CA VAL A 131 2.44 -8.95 1.63
C VAL A 131 0.94 -8.84 1.95
N PRO A 132 0.10 -9.77 1.45
CA PRO A 132 -1.35 -9.71 1.71
C PRO A 132 -1.68 -9.60 3.20
N GLY A 133 -2.58 -8.68 3.52
CA GLY A 133 -2.97 -8.33 4.88
C GLY A 133 -2.26 -7.11 5.44
N ASP A 134 -1.14 -6.71 4.86
CA ASP A 134 -0.41 -5.53 5.34
C ASP A 134 -1.10 -4.24 4.90
N LEU A 135 -1.38 -3.37 5.87
CA LEU A 135 -1.86 -2.02 5.64
C LEU A 135 -0.77 -1.03 6.03
N ILE A 136 -0.54 -0.07 5.16
CA ILE A 136 0.41 1.01 5.41
C ILE A 136 -0.26 2.36 5.12
N SER A 137 0.02 3.36 5.96
CA SER A 137 -0.39 4.74 5.71
C SER A 137 0.86 5.62 5.70
N VAL A 138 1.19 6.14 4.52
CA VAL A 138 2.30 7.08 4.35
C VAL A 138 1.81 8.47 4.70
N PRO A 139 2.44 9.17 5.67
CA PRO A 139 1.99 10.51 6.05
C PRO A 139 2.01 11.50 4.88
N GLU A 140 1.15 12.52 4.97
CA GLU A 140 1.16 13.62 4.00
C GLU A 140 2.55 14.27 3.91
N ASN A 141 2.88 14.73 2.72
CA ASN A 141 4.11 15.48 2.44
C ASN A 141 5.43 14.70 2.63
N ILE A 142 5.38 13.38 2.80
CA ILE A 142 6.55 12.51 2.83
C ILE A 142 6.85 12.01 1.42
N ARG A 143 8.09 12.21 0.98
CA ARG A 143 8.49 11.76 -0.36
C ARG A 143 8.59 10.24 -0.40
N HIS A 144 8.01 9.67 -1.42
CA HIS A 144 7.97 8.21 -1.60
C HIS A 144 7.74 7.84 -3.06
N TYR A 145 7.91 6.57 -3.36
CA TYR A 145 7.44 5.98 -4.61
C TYR A 145 7.06 4.52 -4.38
N PHE A 146 6.33 3.97 -5.34
CA PHE A 146 5.83 2.60 -5.26
C PHE A 146 6.32 1.79 -6.44
N THR A 147 6.68 0.54 -6.21
CA THR A 147 7.04 -0.41 -7.26
C THR A 147 6.50 -1.80 -6.92
N LEU A 148 6.51 -2.69 -7.90
CA LEU A 148 6.13 -4.08 -7.71
C LEU A 148 7.33 -4.92 -7.33
N ALA A 149 7.07 -6.02 -6.62
CA ALA A 149 8.07 -7.05 -6.38
C ALA A 149 8.32 -7.85 -7.68
N GLU A 150 9.16 -8.88 -7.60
CA GLU A 150 9.53 -9.68 -8.77
C GLU A 150 8.36 -10.35 -9.47
N ASP A 151 7.28 -10.65 -8.74
CA ASP A 151 6.07 -11.25 -9.32
C ASP A 151 5.26 -10.28 -10.18
N ARG A 152 5.57 -8.98 -10.13
CA ARG A 152 4.97 -7.91 -10.95
C ARG A 152 3.45 -7.90 -10.93
N LYS A 153 2.85 -8.15 -9.75
CA LYS A 153 1.39 -8.14 -9.59
C LYS A 153 1.00 -7.77 -8.18
N VAL A 154 -0.07 -7.00 -8.06
CA VAL A 154 -0.63 -6.57 -6.78
C VAL A 154 -2.10 -6.22 -6.92
N VAL A 155 -2.88 -6.52 -5.90
CA VAL A 155 -4.22 -5.97 -5.70
C VAL A 155 -4.19 -5.22 -4.36
N ALA A 156 -4.57 -3.98 -4.37
CA ALA A 156 -4.54 -3.14 -3.17
C ALA A 156 -5.82 -2.32 -3.04
N VAL A 157 -6.29 -2.17 -1.79
CA VAL A 157 -7.33 -1.20 -1.45
C VAL A 157 -6.65 0.14 -1.20
N ARG A 158 -7.15 1.20 -1.83
CA ARG A 158 -6.71 2.56 -1.60
C ARG A 158 -7.80 3.31 -0.83
N ILE A 159 -7.39 4.04 0.19
CA ILE A 159 -8.32 4.81 1.04
C ILE A 159 -7.88 6.27 1.05
N PHE A 160 -8.82 7.20 0.85
CA PHE A 160 -8.52 8.62 0.66
C PHE A 160 -9.43 9.54 1.47
N VAL A 161 -8.93 10.73 1.79
CA VAL A 161 -9.75 11.82 2.32
C VAL A 161 -10.59 12.43 1.20
N THR A 162 -9.96 12.75 0.06
CA THR A 162 -10.62 13.31 -1.13
C THR A 162 -9.99 12.70 -2.39
N PRO A 163 -10.70 12.74 -3.53
CA PRO A 163 -10.08 12.31 -4.80
C PRO A 163 -8.83 13.10 -5.19
N GLU A 164 -8.74 14.36 -4.77
CA GLU A 164 -7.58 15.21 -5.04
C GLU A 164 -6.32 14.73 -4.31
N GLY A 165 -6.48 13.99 -3.21
CA GLY A 165 -5.35 13.40 -2.48
C GLY A 165 -4.52 12.42 -3.28
N TRP A 166 -5.05 11.94 -4.43
CA TRP A 166 -4.31 11.03 -5.33
C TRP A 166 -3.29 11.77 -6.17
N VAL A 167 -3.43 13.08 -6.30
CA VAL A 167 -2.56 13.85 -7.19
C VAL A 167 -1.15 13.86 -6.62
N ALA A 168 -0.22 13.34 -7.39
CA ALA A 168 1.18 13.31 -7.00
C ALA A 168 1.80 14.70 -7.19
N VAL A 169 2.64 15.11 -6.24
CA VAL A 169 3.44 16.33 -6.31
C VAL A 169 4.91 15.92 -6.44
N TYR A 170 5.53 16.32 -7.51
CA TYR A 170 6.91 15.91 -7.84
C TYR A 170 7.98 16.90 -7.38
#